data_e130f39612376d76acf3d50dadd1a11b
#
_entry.id   e130f39612376d76acf3d50dadd1a11b
#
_cell.length_a   1.000
_cell.length_b   1.000
_cell.length_c   1.000
_cell.angle_alpha   90.00
_cell.angle_beta   90.00
_cell.angle_gamma   90.00
#
_symmetry.space_group_name_H-M   'P 1'
#
loop_
_entity.id
_entity.type
_entity.pdbx_description
1 polymer ?
#
loop_
_entity_poly.entity_id
_entity_poly.type
_entity_poly.pdbx_seq_one_letter_code
_entity_poly.pdbx_strand_id
1 'polypeptide(L)'
;MHDATRFRFLNNPGANVGPQQFSVAENPERTAQDVQQALSIMRSARPGGCTPLTSHILEIHQEISRMAPELRRTGKRVVLVIATDGLPTDERGYAGPEYSQEFVDALRLLEGLPIWMVIRLCTDEEQVVSFYNDLDSQLELSLEVLDDFSGEAQEVIGENPWVNYALPLHRLREMGYHDRVFDLLDERLLTKTEVRDFCELLFGEQSFDGVADPSLDWSAFLDDIQRMLRSETSQWVSETRMSLLLVYKYAFTRLGSHMLQDPVKRKLRAWIDTRKLNSIYGPNSCIIL
;
A
#
# COMPACT_ATOMS: atom_id res chain seq x y z
N MET A 1 7.61 4.16 -20.29
CA MET A 1 8.84 3.73 -19.59
C MET A 1 8.38 2.83 -18.49
N HIS A 2 8.72 1.55 -18.50
CA HIS A 2 8.37 0.64 -17.42
C HIS A 2 9.31 0.94 -16.26
N ASP A 3 8.72 1.15 -15.07
CA ASP A 3 9.51 1.41 -13.88
C ASP A 3 9.86 0.07 -13.25
N ALA A 4 11.15 -0.27 -13.25
CA ALA A 4 11.65 -1.50 -12.67
C ALA A 4 11.49 -1.49 -11.16
N THR A 5 11.11 -2.64 -10.59
CA THR A 5 11.13 -2.85 -9.15
C THR A 5 12.40 -3.56 -8.75
N ARG A 6 13.15 -3.00 -7.80
CA ARG A 6 14.36 -3.61 -7.27
C ARG A 6 14.10 -4.14 -5.87
N PHE A 7 14.45 -5.40 -5.65
CA PHE A 7 14.36 -6.07 -4.36
C PHE A 7 15.76 -6.19 -3.77
N ARG A 8 15.88 -5.93 -2.47
CA ARG A 8 17.14 -6.10 -1.72
C ARG A 8 16.81 -6.73 -0.38
N PHE A 9 17.42 -7.86 -0.09
CA PHE A 9 17.38 -8.43 1.25
C PHE A 9 18.32 -7.66 2.18
N LEU A 10 17.93 -7.51 3.44
CA LEU A 10 18.80 -6.92 4.48
C LEU A 10 20.06 -7.78 4.70
N ASN A 11 19.91 -9.08 4.61
CA ASN A 11 21.01 -10.03 4.75
C ASN A 11 21.21 -10.85 3.49
N ASN A 12 22.42 -11.36 3.27
CA ASN A 12 22.68 -12.27 2.16
C ASN A 12 21.87 -13.55 2.33
N PRO A 13 20.98 -13.90 1.37
CA PRO A 13 20.10 -15.07 1.48
C PRO A 13 20.83 -16.42 1.35
N GLY A 14 22.10 -16.39 1.00
CA GLY A 14 22.94 -17.56 0.76
C GLY A 14 23.07 -17.94 -0.72
N ALA A 15 24.22 -18.49 -1.08
CA ALA A 15 24.59 -18.77 -2.47
C ALA A 15 23.61 -19.71 -3.21
N ASN A 16 22.93 -20.60 -2.48
CA ASN A 16 21.98 -21.56 -3.03
C ASN A 16 20.56 -21.00 -3.21
N VAL A 17 20.30 -19.77 -2.72
CA VAL A 17 18.99 -19.12 -2.80
C VAL A 17 18.94 -18.14 -3.96
N GLY A 18 19.94 -17.26 -4.05
CA GLY A 18 20.03 -16.25 -5.10
C GLY A 18 20.84 -15.03 -4.65
N PRO A 19 20.91 -13.99 -5.50
CA PRO A 19 21.60 -12.76 -5.14
C PRO A 19 20.84 -12.00 -4.05
N GLN A 20 21.57 -11.22 -3.26
CA GLN A 20 20.99 -10.34 -2.24
C GLN A 20 20.11 -9.22 -2.86
N GLN A 21 20.45 -8.79 -4.09
CA GLN A 21 19.69 -7.80 -4.81
C GLN A 21 19.36 -8.32 -6.22
N PHE A 22 18.09 -8.09 -6.64
CA PHE A 22 17.62 -8.44 -7.97
C PHE A 22 16.50 -7.48 -8.40
N SER A 23 16.27 -7.41 -9.71
CA SER A 23 15.27 -6.52 -10.32
C SER A 23 14.20 -7.32 -11.04
N VAL A 24 13.01 -6.72 -11.14
CA VAL A 24 11.87 -7.22 -11.88
C VAL A 24 11.39 -6.13 -12.83
N ALA A 25 11.03 -6.51 -14.06
CA ALA A 25 10.52 -5.62 -15.10
C ALA A 25 11.49 -4.54 -15.61
N GLU A 26 12.80 -4.71 -15.45
CA GLU A 26 13.78 -3.87 -16.17
C GLU A 26 13.66 -4.01 -17.70
N ASN A 27 13.36 -5.23 -18.15
CA ASN A 27 13.03 -5.53 -19.54
C ASN A 27 11.58 -6.04 -19.62
N PRO A 28 10.66 -5.31 -20.29
CA PRO A 28 9.25 -5.70 -20.41
C PRO A 28 9.02 -7.11 -20.95
N GLU A 29 9.86 -7.54 -21.89
CA GLU A 29 9.75 -8.87 -22.51
C GLU A 29 10.08 -10.02 -21.54
N ARG A 30 10.83 -9.72 -20.48
CA ARG A 30 11.27 -10.70 -19.48
C ARG A 30 10.45 -10.64 -18.19
N THR A 31 9.51 -9.72 -18.06
CA THR A 31 8.76 -9.48 -16.81
C THR A 31 8.19 -10.78 -16.22
N ALA A 32 7.57 -11.63 -17.03
CA ALA A 32 7.00 -12.89 -16.53
C ALA A 32 8.09 -13.84 -15.98
N GLN A 33 9.24 -13.91 -16.61
CA GLN A 33 10.38 -14.72 -16.16
C GLN A 33 10.99 -14.14 -14.88
N ASP A 34 11.19 -12.82 -14.84
CA ASP A 34 11.74 -12.11 -13.68
C ASP A 34 10.84 -12.30 -12.45
N VAL A 35 9.51 -12.23 -12.62
CA VAL A 35 8.54 -12.51 -11.55
C VAL A 35 8.66 -13.94 -11.03
N GLN A 36 8.76 -14.94 -11.92
CA GLN A 36 8.92 -16.34 -11.51
C GLN A 36 10.24 -16.57 -10.76
N GLN A 37 11.31 -15.94 -11.21
CA GLN A 37 12.61 -16.00 -10.54
C GLN A 37 12.53 -15.33 -9.16
N ALA A 38 11.95 -14.14 -9.06
CA ALA A 38 11.75 -13.43 -7.81
C ALA A 38 10.95 -14.27 -6.80
N LEU A 39 9.83 -14.87 -7.24
CA LEU A 39 9.02 -15.76 -6.40
C LEU A 39 9.82 -16.99 -5.93
N SER A 40 10.67 -17.55 -6.76
CA SER A 40 11.54 -18.68 -6.39
C SER A 40 12.53 -18.27 -5.30
N ILE A 41 13.20 -17.12 -5.48
CA ILE A 41 14.15 -16.58 -4.51
C ILE A 41 13.44 -16.30 -3.17
N MET A 42 12.31 -15.58 -3.20
CA MET A 42 11.55 -15.23 -1.99
C MET A 42 11.06 -16.46 -1.22
N ARG A 43 10.63 -17.52 -1.93
CA ARG A 43 10.18 -18.78 -1.29
C ARG A 43 11.32 -19.60 -0.70
N SER A 44 12.52 -19.47 -1.25
CA SER A 44 13.70 -20.21 -0.82
C SER A 44 14.49 -19.48 0.28
N ALA A 45 14.34 -18.16 0.35
CA ALA A 45 14.94 -17.34 1.39
C ALA A 45 14.34 -17.69 2.76
N ARG A 46 15.19 -17.76 3.77
CA ARG A 46 14.77 -17.94 5.17
C ARG A 46 15.05 -16.67 5.94
N PRO A 47 14.06 -16.15 6.69
CA PRO A 47 14.28 -15.01 7.57
C PRO A 47 15.38 -15.34 8.58
N GLY A 48 16.22 -14.37 8.87
CA GLY A 48 17.25 -14.49 9.89
C GLY A 48 18.42 -13.55 9.65
N GLY A 49 19.17 -13.29 10.69
CA GLY A 49 20.29 -12.35 10.69
C GLY A 49 19.97 -11.09 11.49
N CYS A 50 20.74 -10.06 11.24
CA CYS A 50 20.60 -8.73 11.83
C CYS A 50 19.76 -7.80 10.96
N THR A 51 19.50 -6.60 11.45
CA THR A 51 18.66 -5.58 10.76
C THR A 51 19.53 -4.34 10.42
N PRO A 52 20.54 -4.46 9.53
CA PRO A 52 21.52 -3.42 9.25
C PRO A 52 20.96 -2.33 8.34
N LEU A 53 19.85 -1.71 8.72
CA LEU A 53 19.12 -0.74 7.90
C LEU A 53 20.00 0.47 7.54
N THR A 54 20.80 0.96 8.47
CA THR A 54 21.64 2.14 8.28
C THR A 54 22.55 2.02 7.07
N SER A 55 23.29 0.90 6.94
CA SER A 55 24.19 0.69 5.81
C SER A 55 23.45 0.64 4.47
N HIS A 56 22.28 0.00 4.42
CA HIS A 56 21.44 -0.04 3.23
C HIS A 56 20.90 1.33 2.85
N ILE A 57 20.46 2.14 3.82
CA ILE A 57 19.98 3.50 3.55
C ILE A 57 21.10 4.38 3.00
N LEU A 58 22.32 4.28 3.53
CA LEU A 58 23.46 5.03 3.00
C LEU A 58 23.80 4.68 1.54
N GLU A 59 23.73 3.39 1.18
CA GLU A 59 23.92 2.95 -0.20
C GLU A 59 22.78 3.48 -1.11
N ILE A 60 21.52 3.35 -0.67
CA ILE A 60 20.36 3.83 -1.40
C ILE A 60 20.43 5.35 -1.59
N HIS A 61 20.82 6.09 -0.55
CA HIS A 61 21.05 7.54 -0.65
C HIS A 61 22.04 7.88 -1.78
N GLN A 62 23.16 7.16 -1.89
CA GLN A 62 24.13 7.40 -2.97
C GLN A 62 23.54 7.11 -4.35
N GLU A 63 22.76 6.04 -4.49
CA GLU A 63 22.09 5.69 -5.74
C GLU A 63 21.07 6.76 -6.14
N ILE A 64 20.17 7.15 -5.23
CA ILE A 64 19.12 8.13 -5.50
C ILE A 64 19.73 9.52 -5.77
N SER A 65 20.76 9.91 -5.05
CA SER A 65 21.44 11.19 -5.27
C SER A 65 22.00 11.33 -6.69
N ARG A 66 22.51 10.24 -7.27
CA ARG A 66 22.96 10.23 -8.68
C ARG A 66 21.81 10.33 -9.66
N MET A 67 20.64 9.77 -9.34
CA MET A 67 19.46 9.78 -10.19
C MET A 67 18.60 11.04 -10.01
N ALA A 68 18.74 11.77 -8.90
CA ALA A 68 17.88 12.87 -8.51
C ALA A 68 17.72 13.96 -9.58
N PRO A 69 18.76 14.40 -10.33
CA PRO A 69 18.59 15.40 -11.39
C PRO A 69 17.62 14.94 -12.48
N GLU A 70 17.71 13.68 -12.91
CA GLU A 70 16.85 13.13 -13.94
C GLU A 70 15.43 12.87 -13.43
N LEU A 71 15.29 12.37 -12.21
CA LEU A 71 14.00 12.18 -11.56
C LEU A 71 13.23 13.50 -11.44
N ARG A 72 13.91 14.56 -10.99
CA ARG A 72 13.30 15.91 -10.91
C ARG A 72 12.92 16.45 -12.29
N ARG A 73 13.77 16.26 -13.31
CA ARG A 73 13.49 16.70 -14.67
C ARG A 73 12.28 16.02 -15.27
N THR A 74 12.04 14.75 -14.91
CA THR A 74 10.92 13.95 -15.43
C THR A 74 9.69 13.96 -14.53
N GLY A 75 9.74 14.68 -13.39
CA GLY A 75 8.64 14.68 -12.40
C GLY A 75 8.43 13.32 -11.69
N LYS A 76 9.46 12.45 -11.73
CA LYS A 76 9.39 11.12 -11.12
C LYS A 76 9.99 11.09 -9.72
N ARG A 77 9.55 10.12 -8.94
CA ARG A 77 10.07 9.82 -7.61
C ARG A 77 10.48 8.36 -7.52
N VAL A 78 11.38 8.07 -6.59
CA VAL A 78 11.65 6.69 -6.14
C VAL A 78 10.68 6.37 -5.01
N VAL A 79 10.05 5.21 -5.07
CA VAL A 79 9.33 4.64 -3.91
C VAL A 79 10.26 3.65 -3.24
N LEU A 80 10.62 3.92 -1.99
CA LEU A 80 11.41 3.02 -1.14
C LEU A 80 10.49 2.35 -0.14
N VAL A 81 10.36 1.03 -0.25
CA VAL A 81 9.58 0.24 0.71
C VAL A 81 10.54 -0.54 1.60
N ILE A 82 10.49 -0.30 2.90
CA ILE A 82 11.22 -1.05 3.92
C ILE A 82 10.22 -1.98 4.62
N ALA A 83 10.46 -3.30 4.54
CA ALA A 83 9.70 -4.27 5.32
C ALA A 83 10.61 -4.79 6.44
N THR A 84 10.21 -4.59 7.68
CA THR A 84 11.01 -4.95 8.86
C THR A 84 10.13 -5.44 10.01
N ASP A 85 10.68 -6.32 10.83
CA ASP A 85 10.07 -6.85 12.05
C ASP A 85 10.85 -6.47 13.33
N GLY A 86 11.90 -5.61 13.20
CA GLY A 86 12.74 -5.25 14.33
C GLY A 86 13.36 -3.86 14.24
N LEU A 87 13.96 -3.44 15.33
CA LEU A 87 14.72 -2.20 15.42
C LEU A 87 16.01 -2.28 14.59
N PRO A 88 16.56 -1.13 14.14
CA PRO A 88 17.85 -1.08 13.47
C PRO A 88 18.96 -1.67 14.34
N THR A 89 19.86 -2.43 13.70
CA THR A 89 21.06 -2.97 14.33
C THR A 89 22.30 -2.61 13.50
N ASP A 90 23.47 -2.82 14.09
CA ASP A 90 24.71 -2.86 13.32
C ASP A 90 24.82 -4.18 12.49
N GLU A 91 25.87 -4.32 11.72
CA GLU A 91 26.14 -5.51 10.89
C GLU A 91 26.43 -6.78 11.72
N ARG A 92 26.64 -6.64 13.02
CA ARG A 92 26.87 -7.74 13.96
C ARG A 92 25.63 -8.12 14.75
N GLY A 93 24.52 -7.35 14.56
CA GLY A 93 23.24 -7.56 15.24
C GLY A 93 23.13 -6.89 16.61
N TYR A 94 24.02 -5.96 16.95
CA TYR A 94 23.86 -5.17 18.18
C TYR A 94 22.79 -4.11 17.98
N ALA A 95 21.80 -4.10 18.85
CA ALA A 95 20.76 -3.09 18.93
C ALA A 95 21.02 -2.13 20.10
N GLY A 96 20.55 -0.90 19.98
CA GLY A 96 20.64 0.11 21.03
C GLY A 96 20.20 1.48 20.53
N PRO A 97 20.03 2.46 21.45
CA PRO A 97 19.63 3.82 21.07
C PRO A 97 20.61 4.47 20.08
N GLU A 98 21.89 4.16 20.15
CA GLU A 98 22.91 4.64 19.23
C GLU A 98 22.64 4.20 17.79
N TYR A 99 22.31 2.92 17.55
CA TYR A 99 22.02 2.40 16.21
C TYR A 99 20.69 2.91 15.66
N SER A 100 19.72 3.09 16.55
CA SER A 100 18.45 3.76 16.20
C SER A 100 18.70 5.20 15.76
N GLN A 101 19.56 5.94 16.47
CA GLN A 101 19.92 7.31 16.11
C GLN A 101 20.72 7.37 14.80
N GLU A 102 21.68 6.45 14.59
CA GLU A 102 22.42 6.35 13.32
C GLU A 102 21.49 6.10 12.14
N PHE A 103 20.45 5.28 12.33
CA PHE A 103 19.43 5.06 11.30
C PHE A 103 18.61 6.32 11.00
N VAL A 104 18.16 7.03 12.03
CA VAL A 104 17.46 8.33 11.86
C VAL A 104 18.35 9.32 11.12
N ASP A 105 19.64 9.41 11.48
CA ASP A 105 20.57 10.31 10.81
C ASP A 105 20.82 9.92 9.34
N ALA A 106 20.81 8.64 9.02
CA ALA A 106 20.90 8.16 7.65
C ALA A 106 19.65 8.50 6.85
N LEU A 107 18.45 8.39 7.45
CA LEU A 107 17.19 8.80 6.83
C LEU A 107 17.14 10.30 6.53
N ARG A 108 17.69 11.15 7.40
CA ARG A 108 17.80 12.59 7.15
C ARG A 108 18.56 12.93 5.88
N LEU A 109 19.50 12.10 5.46
CA LEU A 109 20.21 12.32 4.19
C LEU A 109 19.30 12.17 2.97
N LEU A 110 18.16 11.50 3.11
CA LEU A 110 17.15 11.35 2.05
C LEU A 110 16.23 12.57 1.93
N GLU A 111 16.22 13.47 2.91
CA GLU A 111 15.40 14.67 2.89
C GLU A 111 15.73 15.54 1.66
N GLY A 112 14.69 16.07 1.04
CA GLY A 112 14.82 16.88 -0.17
C GLY A 112 15.16 16.09 -1.44
N LEU A 113 15.40 14.76 -1.38
CA LEU A 113 15.47 13.91 -2.56
C LEU A 113 14.08 13.59 -3.12
N PRO A 114 13.96 13.28 -4.43
CA PRO A 114 12.68 12.88 -5.02
C PRO A 114 12.34 11.44 -4.64
N ILE A 115 12.01 11.23 -3.37
CA ILE A 115 11.69 9.93 -2.77
C ILE A 115 10.35 10.00 -2.05
N TRP A 116 9.66 8.89 -2.05
CA TRP A 116 8.55 8.54 -1.15
C TRP A 116 8.96 7.29 -0.39
N MET A 117 8.82 7.27 0.92
CA MET A 117 9.20 6.13 1.73
C MET A 117 7.98 5.50 2.40
N VAL A 118 7.93 4.17 2.39
CA VAL A 118 6.96 3.37 3.12
C VAL A 118 7.72 2.43 4.04
N ILE A 119 7.43 2.47 5.32
CA ILE A 119 7.91 1.48 6.29
C ILE A 119 6.73 0.56 6.61
N ARG A 120 6.87 -0.68 6.19
CA ARG A 120 5.91 -1.74 6.48
C ARG A 120 6.37 -2.53 7.69
N LEU A 121 5.63 -2.44 8.77
CA LEU A 121 5.88 -3.22 9.98
C LEU A 121 5.37 -4.64 9.79
N CYS A 122 6.21 -5.61 10.16
CA CYS A 122 5.90 -7.03 10.11
C CYS A 122 5.84 -7.64 11.53
N THR A 123 5.58 -6.80 12.52
CA THR A 123 5.53 -7.13 13.95
C THR A 123 4.54 -6.21 14.65
N ASP A 124 3.99 -6.67 15.75
CA ASP A 124 3.13 -5.95 16.71
C ASP A 124 3.88 -5.66 18.02
N GLU A 125 5.22 -5.81 18.03
CA GLU A 125 6.03 -5.46 19.19
C GLU A 125 5.99 -3.95 19.45
N GLU A 126 5.37 -3.54 20.56
CA GLU A 126 5.07 -2.14 20.90
C GLU A 126 6.30 -1.22 20.80
N GLN A 127 7.47 -1.70 21.22
CA GLN A 127 8.71 -0.93 21.15
C GLN A 127 9.13 -0.64 19.70
N VAL A 128 8.97 -1.62 18.81
CA VAL A 128 9.30 -1.49 17.38
C VAL A 128 8.31 -0.55 16.71
N VAL A 129 7.01 -0.78 16.91
CA VAL A 129 5.93 0.05 16.35
C VAL A 129 6.08 1.50 16.78
N SER A 130 6.28 1.75 18.08
CA SER A 130 6.46 3.11 18.61
C SER A 130 7.68 3.82 18.00
N PHE A 131 8.80 3.11 17.85
CA PHE A 131 10.01 3.69 17.26
C PHE A 131 9.77 4.19 15.83
N TYR A 132 9.13 3.38 14.98
CA TYR A 132 8.89 3.75 13.58
C TYR A 132 7.80 4.83 13.44
N ASN A 133 6.75 4.79 14.25
CA ASN A 133 5.72 5.83 14.25
C ASN A 133 6.26 7.20 14.68
N ASP A 134 7.24 7.23 15.58
CA ASP A 134 7.88 8.46 16.01
C ASP A 134 8.78 9.11 14.93
N LEU A 135 9.14 8.38 13.87
CA LEU A 135 10.01 8.91 12.79
C LEU A 135 9.36 10.04 12.03
N ASP A 136 8.04 9.99 11.78
CA ASP A 136 7.34 11.04 11.04
C ASP A 136 7.48 12.41 11.74
N SER A 137 7.46 12.44 13.06
CA SER A 137 7.67 13.65 13.84
C SER A 137 9.11 14.18 13.85
N GLN A 138 10.09 13.34 13.48
CA GLN A 138 11.52 13.64 13.57
C GLN A 138 12.16 14.00 12.22
N LEU A 139 11.47 13.70 11.12
CA LEU A 139 12.02 13.79 9.76
C LEU A 139 11.15 14.69 8.87
N GLU A 140 11.80 15.53 8.05
CA GLU A 140 11.15 16.25 6.95
C GLU A 140 11.13 15.39 5.67
N LEU A 141 10.69 14.15 5.79
CA LEU A 141 10.66 13.16 4.73
C LEU A 141 9.22 12.75 4.44
N SER A 142 8.87 12.59 3.16
CA SER A 142 7.61 11.97 2.78
C SER A 142 7.64 10.48 3.16
N LEU A 143 7.14 10.18 4.33
CA LEU A 143 7.19 8.87 4.98
C LEU A 143 5.79 8.42 5.36
N GLU A 144 5.50 7.16 5.14
CA GLU A 144 4.31 6.47 5.63
C GLU A 144 4.75 5.23 6.42
N VAL A 145 4.21 5.05 7.60
CA VAL A 145 4.40 3.83 8.40
C VAL A 145 3.10 3.04 8.37
N LEU A 146 3.18 1.81 7.90
CA LEU A 146 2.02 0.92 7.77
C LEU A 146 2.15 -0.25 8.75
N ASP A 147 1.10 -0.44 9.51
CA ASP A 147 0.91 -1.59 10.38
C ASP A 147 0.42 -2.82 9.58
N ASP A 148 -0.02 -3.86 10.26
CA ASP A 148 -0.59 -5.02 9.60
C ASP A 148 -1.93 -4.68 8.93
N PHE A 149 -2.30 -5.49 7.92
CA PHE A 149 -3.55 -5.31 7.18
C PHE A 149 -4.80 -5.27 8.07
N SER A 150 -4.78 -5.99 9.19
CA SER A 150 -5.94 -6.08 10.08
C SER A 150 -6.08 -4.84 10.95
N GLY A 151 -4.96 -4.30 11.44
CA GLY A 151 -4.88 -3.04 12.18
C GLY A 151 -5.39 -1.87 11.32
N GLU A 152 -4.76 -1.65 10.17
CA GLU A 152 -5.15 -0.63 9.19
C GLU A 152 -6.63 -0.69 8.82
N ALA A 153 -7.14 -1.90 8.56
CA ALA A 153 -8.55 -2.07 8.23
C ALA A 153 -9.49 -1.74 9.39
N GLN A 154 -9.08 -1.93 10.64
CA GLN A 154 -9.88 -1.56 11.82
C GLN A 154 -9.92 -0.05 11.98
N GLU A 155 -8.82 0.65 11.77
CA GLU A 155 -8.74 2.11 11.81
C GLU A 155 -9.65 2.72 10.75
N VAL A 156 -9.50 2.32 9.48
CA VAL A 156 -10.38 2.78 8.40
C VAL A 156 -11.87 2.50 8.70
N ILE A 157 -12.21 1.31 9.22
CA ILE A 157 -13.61 0.98 9.55
C ILE A 157 -14.11 1.79 10.75
N GLY A 158 -13.23 2.18 11.65
CA GLY A 158 -13.54 3.07 12.79
C GLY A 158 -14.05 4.42 12.32
N GLU A 159 -13.33 5.04 11.41
CA GLU A 159 -13.63 6.37 10.89
C GLU A 159 -14.62 6.34 9.71
N ASN A 160 -14.40 5.45 8.74
CA ASN A 160 -15.19 5.33 7.52
C ASN A 160 -15.83 3.94 7.38
N PRO A 161 -16.84 3.59 8.22
CA PRO A 161 -17.41 2.24 8.32
C PRO A 161 -18.15 1.77 7.06
N TRP A 162 -18.34 2.63 6.08
CA TRP A 162 -18.94 2.34 4.78
C TRP A 162 -17.91 1.80 3.77
N VAL A 163 -16.61 1.98 4.02
CA VAL A 163 -15.53 1.43 3.19
C VAL A 163 -15.31 -0.03 3.52
N ASN A 164 -15.12 -0.85 2.50
CA ASN A 164 -14.55 -2.18 2.64
C ASN A 164 -13.05 -2.08 2.34
N TYR A 165 -12.24 -1.83 3.38
CA TYR A 165 -10.79 -1.75 3.25
C TYR A 165 -10.23 -3.16 3.01
N ALA A 166 -10.36 -3.62 1.76
CA ALA A 166 -9.88 -4.93 1.35
C ALA A 166 -8.40 -4.90 0.96
N LEU A 167 -7.79 -6.08 0.88
CA LEU A 167 -6.36 -6.24 0.63
C LEU A 167 -5.79 -5.43 -0.55
N PRO A 168 -6.48 -5.22 -1.70
CA PRO A 168 -5.93 -4.40 -2.76
C PRO A 168 -5.68 -2.94 -2.37
N LEU A 169 -6.53 -2.35 -1.53
CA LEU A 169 -6.33 -0.98 -1.04
C LEU A 169 -5.08 -0.90 -0.16
N HIS A 170 -4.94 -1.85 0.76
CA HIS A 170 -3.75 -1.96 1.59
C HIS A 170 -2.48 -2.15 0.75
N ARG A 171 -2.53 -3.01 -0.28
CA ARG A 171 -1.40 -3.23 -1.20
C ARG A 171 -1.00 -1.98 -1.98
N LEU A 172 -1.93 -1.12 -2.34
CA LEU A 172 -1.61 0.17 -2.96
C LEU A 172 -0.80 1.06 -2.01
N ARG A 173 -1.19 1.17 -0.73
CA ARG A 173 -0.41 1.89 0.28
C ARG A 173 0.97 1.27 0.47
N GLU A 174 1.06 -0.03 0.66
CA GLU A 174 2.35 -0.74 0.77
C GLU A 174 3.28 -0.52 -0.44
N MET A 175 2.74 -0.22 -1.62
CA MET A 175 3.50 0.09 -2.82
C MET A 175 3.79 1.59 -2.98
N GLY A 176 3.42 2.40 -1.99
CA GLY A 176 3.66 3.84 -1.98
C GLY A 176 2.69 4.63 -2.86
N TYR A 177 1.50 4.10 -3.11
CA TYR A 177 0.43 4.92 -3.68
C TYR A 177 -0.01 5.93 -2.64
N HIS A 178 0.13 7.21 -3.00
CA HIS A 178 -0.18 8.32 -2.12
C HIS A 178 -1.22 9.22 -2.77
N ASP A 179 -2.33 9.36 -2.10
CA ASP A 179 -3.38 10.32 -2.44
C ASP A 179 -4.02 10.83 -1.16
N ARG A 180 -4.23 12.12 -1.07
CA ARG A 180 -4.73 12.77 0.14
C ARG A 180 -6.02 12.15 0.67
N VAL A 181 -6.97 11.84 -0.21
CA VAL A 181 -8.25 11.28 0.23
C VAL A 181 -8.10 9.85 0.75
N PHE A 182 -7.07 9.15 0.25
CA PHE A 182 -6.76 7.81 0.68
C PHE A 182 -6.14 7.80 2.08
N ASP A 183 -5.28 8.77 2.37
CA ASP A 183 -4.64 8.95 3.69
C ASP A 183 -5.65 9.35 4.76
N LEU A 184 -6.67 10.13 4.40
CA LEU A 184 -7.72 10.56 5.32
C LEU A 184 -8.68 9.44 5.76
N LEU A 185 -8.61 8.25 5.14
CA LEU A 185 -9.55 7.16 5.44
C LEU A 185 -9.49 6.64 6.88
N ASP A 186 -8.32 6.63 7.48
CA ASP A 186 -8.06 6.19 8.85
C ASP A 186 -7.96 7.34 9.85
N GLU A 187 -7.79 8.58 9.37
CA GLU A 187 -7.65 9.74 10.24
C GLU A 187 -9.00 10.31 10.73
N ARG A 188 -10.00 10.32 9.86
CA ARG A 188 -11.32 10.92 10.16
C ARG A 188 -12.41 10.53 9.17
N LEU A 189 -13.65 10.82 9.54
CA LEU A 189 -14.76 10.71 8.61
C LEU A 189 -14.58 11.66 7.41
N LEU A 190 -14.68 11.14 6.20
CA LEU A 190 -14.59 11.94 4.98
C LEU A 190 -15.78 12.88 4.83
N THR A 191 -15.57 14.04 4.22
CA THR A 191 -16.65 14.92 3.77
C THR A 191 -17.34 14.34 2.52
N LYS A 192 -18.52 14.86 2.14
CA LYS A 192 -19.23 14.40 0.93
C LYS A 192 -18.39 14.54 -0.34
N THR A 193 -17.62 15.63 -0.46
CA THR A 193 -16.73 15.83 -1.60
C THR A 193 -15.61 14.80 -1.60
N GLU A 194 -14.98 14.54 -0.47
CA GLU A 194 -13.93 13.52 -0.33
C GLU A 194 -14.47 12.10 -0.55
N VAL A 195 -15.72 11.82 -0.18
CA VAL A 195 -16.39 10.55 -0.55
C VAL A 195 -16.47 10.42 -2.08
N ARG A 196 -16.82 11.50 -2.79
CA ARG A 196 -16.83 11.51 -4.25
C ARG A 196 -15.44 11.24 -4.82
N ASP A 197 -14.43 11.95 -4.31
CA ASP A 197 -13.04 11.82 -4.77
C ASP A 197 -12.52 10.39 -4.53
N PHE A 198 -12.80 9.81 -3.38
CA PHE A 198 -12.45 8.41 -3.09
C PHE A 198 -13.16 7.42 -4.03
N CYS A 199 -14.44 7.63 -4.31
CA CYS A 199 -15.17 6.80 -5.27
C CYS A 199 -14.60 6.93 -6.68
N GLU A 200 -14.19 8.13 -7.08
CA GLU A 200 -13.54 8.39 -8.37
C GLU A 200 -12.20 7.65 -8.49
N LEU A 201 -11.40 7.60 -7.41
CA LEU A 201 -10.19 6.77 -7.36
C LEU A 201 -10.50 5.28 -7.54
N LEU A 202 -11.57 4.78 -6.91
CA LEU A 202 -11.94 3.37 -7.00
C LEU A 202 -12.46 2.93 -8.38
N PHE A 203 -13.30 3.76 -9.01
CA PHE A 203 -14.02 3.39 -10.24
C PHE A 203 -13.41 4.01 -11.49
N GLY A 204 -12.43 4.92 -11.32
CA GLY A 204 -11.76 5.63 -12.40
C GLY A 204 -12.48 6.90 -12.85
N GLU A 205 -11.70 7.93 -13.20
CA GLU A 205 -12.16 9.27 -13.59
C GLU A 205 -13.21 9.23 -14.69
N GLN A 206 -13.03 8.39 -15.71
CA GLN A 206 -13.96 8.27 -16.83
C GLN A 206 -15.37 7.80 -16.42
N SER A 207 -15.45 7.05 -15.31
CA SER A 207 -16.74 6.58 -14.77
C SER A 207 -17.50 7.68 -14.04
N PHE A 208 -16.83 8.79 -13.74
CA PHE A 208 -17.39 9.92 -13.00
C PHE A 208 -17.88 11.07 -13.90
N ASP A 209 -17.75 10.92 -15.21
CA ASP A 209 -18.36 11.88 -16.16
C ASP A 209 -19.89 11.91 -15.99
N GLY A 210 -20.41 13.09 -15.60
CA GLY A 210 -21.84 13.29 -15.39
C GLY A 210 -22.42 12.74 -14.07
N VAL A 211 -21.59 12.25 -13.16
CA VAL A 211 -22.01 11.85 -11.81
C VAL A 211 -22.43 13.07 -11.01
N ALA A 212 -23.57 12.99 -10.33
CA ALA A 212 -24.10 14.07 -9.53
C ALA A 212 -23.14 14.50 -8.41
N ASP A 213 -23.13 15.82 -8.11
CA ASP A 213 -22.40 16.32 -6.94
C ASP A 213 -23.12 15.88 -5.65
N PRO A 214 -22.45 15.14 -4.74
CA PRO A 214 -23.07 14.63 -3.53
C PRO A 214 -23.51 15.72 -2.55
N SER A 215 -22.97 16.94 -2.70
CA SER A 215 -23.38 18.09 -1.88
C SER A 215 -24.69 18.73 -2.37
N LEU A 216 -24.97 18.58 -3.68
CA LEU A 216 -26.17 19.14 -4.32
C LEU A 216 -27.31 18.11 -4.40
N ASP A 217 -27.00 16.90 -4.83
CA ASP A 217 -27.98 15.80 -4.98
C ASP A 217 -27.39 14.48 -4.49
N TRP A 218 -27.52 14.24 -3.21
CA TRP A 218 -27.07 13.00 -2.58
C TRP A 218 -27.77 11.76 -3.13
N SER A 219 -29.04 11.85 -3.44
CA SER A 219 -29.80 10.68 -3.93
C SER A 219 -29.32 10.24 -5.28
N ALA A 220 -29.16 11.16 -6.21
CA ALA A 220 -28.63 10.87 -7.54
C ALA A 220 -27.20 10.33 -7.48
N PHE A 221 -26.34 10.94 -6.64
CA PHE A 221 -24.98 10.44 -6.41
C PHE A 221 -24.98 8.99 -5.92
N LEU A 222 -25.81 8.68 -4.90
CA LEU A 222 -25.89 7.33 -4.35
C LEU A 222 -26.38 6.29 -5.38
N ASP A 223 -27.34 6.68 -6.25
CA ASP A 223 -27.82 5.82 -7.33
C ASP A 223 -26.72 5.55 -8.37
N ASP A 224 -25.88 6.56 -8.67
CA ASP A 224 -24.73 6.42 -9.55
C ASP A 224 -23.72 5.43 -8.98
N ILE A 225 -23.34 5.58 -7.71
CA ILE A 225 -22.44 4.65 -7.04
C ILE A 225 -23.00 3.22 -7.04
N GLN A 226 -24.29 3.04 -6.74
CA GLN A 226 -24.92 1.72 -6.80
C GLN A 226 -24.91 1.10 -8.20
N ARG A 227 -25.02 1.93 -9.25
CA ARG A 227 -24.93 1.49 -10.65
C ARG A 227 -23.53 1.01 -10.98
N MET A 228 -22.50 1.75 -10.56
CA MET A 228 -21.09 1.38 -10.75
C MET A 228 -20.76 0.05 -10.05
N LEU A 229 -21.16 -0.12 -8.78
CA LEU A 229 -20.97 -1.37 -8.03
C LEU A 229 -21.65 -2.57 -8.70
N ARG A 230 -22.84 -2.39 -9.27
CA ARG A 230 -23.54 -3.46 -10.03
C ARG A 230 -22.81 -3.80 -11.32
N SER A 231 -22.30 -2.81 -12.04
CA SER A 231 -21.53 -3.01 -13.28
C SER A 231 -20.25 -3.79 -12.98
N GLU A 232 -19.51 -3.38 -11.99
CA GLU A 232 -18.29 -4.04 -11.55
C GLU A 232 -18.54 -5.51 -11.15
N THR A 233 -19.55 -5.75 -10.32
CA THR A 233 -19.94 -7.11 -9.92
C THR A 233 -20.30 -7.98 -11.13
N SER A 234 -20.96 -7.43 -12.13
CA SER A 234 -21.35 -8.17 -13.34
C SER A 234 -20.14 -8.49 -14.23
N GLN A 235 -19.17 -7.59 -14.34
CA GLN A 235 -17.89 -7.84 -15.04
C GLN A 235 -17.10 -8.96 -14.37
N TRP A 236 -16.95 -8.91 -13.06
CA TRP A 236 -16.28 -9.95 -12.29
C TRP A 236 -16.91 -11.33 -12.49
N VAL A 237 -18.26 -11.40 -12.48
CA VAL A 237 -18.97 -12.65 -12.70
C VAL A 237 -18.77 -13.16 -14.14
N SER A 238 -18.72 -12.28 -15.14
CA SER A 238 -18.50 -12.68 -16.53
C SER A 238 -17.07 -13.13 -16.79
N GLU A 239 -16.08 -12.43 -16.28
CA GLU A 239 -14.66 -12.79 -16.36
C GLU A 239 -14.38 -14.09 -15.60
N THR A 240 -14.97 -14.25 -14.40
CA THR A 240 -14.90 -15.49 -13.65
C THR A 240 -15.48 -16.67 -14.41
N ARG A 241 -16.59 -16.49 -15.12
CA ARG A 241 -17.18 -17.57 -15.98
C ARG A 241 -16.29 -17.92 -17.17
N MET A 242 -15.64 -16.94 -17.80
CA MET A 242 -14.68 -17.21 -18.90
C MET A 242 -13.37 -17.80 -18.40
N SER A 243 -12.85 -17.32 -17.25
CA SER A 243 -11.65 -17.86 -16.61
C SER A 243 -11.88 -19.22 -15.94
N LEU A 244 -13.09 -19.53 -15.52
CA LEU A 244 -13.45 -20.84 -14.91
C LEU A 244 -13.16 -22.03 -15.83
N LEU A 245 -13.19 -21.86 -17.14
CA LEU A 245 -12.82 -22.94 -18.07
C LEU A 245 -11.30 -23.13 -18.23
N LEU A 246 -10.48 -22.09 -17.96
CA LEU A 246 -9.03 -22.13 -18.15
C LEU A 246 -8.21 -22.10 -16.85
N VAL A 247 -8.75 -21.55 -15.77
CA VAL A 247 -8.00 -21.30 -14.52
C VAL A 247 -8.49 -22.17 -13.34
N TYR A 248 -9.52 -22.96 -13.54
CA TYR A 248 -10.12 -23.83 -12.51
C TYR A 248 -9.14 -24.80 -11.85
N LYS A 249 -7.95 -24.95 -12.40
CA LYS A 249 -6.95 -25.89 -11.86
C LYS A 249 -5.89 -25.31 -10.95
N TYR A 250 -5.55 -23.99 -10.97
CA TYR A 250 -4.34 -23.55 -10.27
C TYR A 250 -4.30 -22.20 -9.54
N ALA A 251 -5.23 -21.28 -9.71
CA ALA A 251 -5.05 -19.93 -9.13
C ALA A 251 -6.27 -19.35 -8.38
N PHE A 252 -7.47 -19.77 -8.67
CA PHE A 252 -8.67 -19.00 -8.32
C PHE A 252 -9.24 -19.26 -6.92
N THR A 253 -8.88 -20.34 -6.27
CA THR A 253 -9.41 -20.68 -4.94
C THR A 253 -8.75 -19.93 -3.79
N ARG A 254 -7.65 -19.21 -4.03
CA ARG A 254 -6.98 -18.45 -2.96
C ARG A 254 -6.80 -16.96 -3.21
N LEU A 255 -6.58 -16.46 -4.45
CA LEU A 255 -6.36 -15.03 -4.70
C LEU A 255 -7.65 -14.24 -4.98
N GLY A 256 -8.55 -14.75 -5.82
CA GLY A 256 -9.74 -13.99 -6.24
C GLY A 256 -10.79 -13.78 -5.15
N SER A 257 -10.93 -14.73 -4.24
CA SER A 257 -11.88 -14.62 -3.13
C SER A 257 -11.37 -13.74 -1.97
N HIS A 258 -10.05 -13.51 -1.90
CA HIS A 258 -9.47 -12.66 -0.86
C HIS A 258 -9.45 -11.18 -1.22
N MET A 259 -9.55 -10.82 -2.49
CA MET A 259 -9.41 -9.43 -2.94
C MET A 259 -10.52 -8.49 -2.46
N LEU A 260 -11.74 -8.99 -2.24
CA LEU A 260 -12.86 -8.21 -1.71
C LEU A 260 -13.35 -8.75 -0.36
N GLN A 261 -12.55 -9.56 0.30
CA GLN A 261 -12.88 -10.05 1.62
C GLN A 261 -12.69 -8.94 2.64
N ASP A 262 -13.77 -8.58 3.33
CA ASP A 262 -13.73 -7.75 4.53
C ASP A 262 -12.79 -8.43 5.55
N PRO A 263 -11.67 -7.79 5.94
CA PRO A 263 -10.66 -8.41 6.79
C PRO A 263 -11.18 -8.77 8.18
N VAL A 264 -12.14 -7.97 8.68
CA VAL A 264 -12.74 -8.16 10.01
C VAL A 264 -13.84 -9.23 9.97
N LYS A 265 -14.72 -9.16 8.97
CA LYS A 265 -15.89 -10.05 8.88
C LYS A 265 -15.63 -11.32 8.08
N ARG A 266 -14.49 -11.42 7.40
CA ARG A 266 -14.07 -12.55 6.53
C ARG A 266 -15.13 -12.96 5.50
N LYS A 267 -15.90 -11.98 5.01
CA LYS A 267 -16.95 -12.18 4.01
C LYS A 267 -16.67 -11.31 2.78
N LEU A 268 -17.03 -11.81 1.62
CA LEU A 268 -17.00 -11.01 0.40
C LEU A 268 -18.01 -9.86 0.51
N ARG A 269 -17.58 -8.64 0.25
CA ARG A 269 -18.39 -7.43 0.28
C ARG A 269 -17.99 -6.52 -0.86
N ALA A 270 -18.94 -5.71 -1.33
CA ALA A 270 -18.63 -4.63 -2.24
C ALA A 270 -17.65 -3.62 -1.60
N TRP A 271 -16.94 -2.85 -2.40
CA TRP A 271 -16.04 -1.78 -1.96
C TRP A 271 -16.72 -0.78 -1.04
N ILE A 272 -17.99 -0.50 -1.31
CA ILE A 272 -18.77 0.53 -0.61
C ILE A 272 -20.06 -0.10 -0.10
N ASP A 273 -20.31 0.04 1.19
CA ASP A 273 -21.60 -0.27 1.81
C ASP A 273 -22.53 0.94 1.67
N THR A 274 -23.29 0.97 0.59
CA THR A 274 -24.17 2.10 0.27
C THR A 274 -25.27 2.36 1.30
N ARG A 275 -25.64 1.35 2.11
CA ARG A 275 -26.62 1.54 3.20
C ARG A 275 -25.97 2.34 4.34
N LYS A 276 -24.76 1.97 4.75
CA LYS A 276 -24.01 2.71 5.75
C LYS A 276 -23.66 4.11 5.26
N LEU A 277 -23.19 4.22 4.00
CA LEU A 277 -22.91 5.49 3.38
C LEU A 277 -24.16 6.41 3.43
N ASN A 278 -25.33 5.92 3.06
CA ASN A 278 -26.56 6.68 3.12
C ASN A 278 -27.01 6.99 4.56
N SER A 279 -26.72 6.13 5.54
CA SER A 279 -27.05 6.42 6.94
C SER A 279 -26.22 7.53 7.52
N ILE A 280 -25.00 7.75 7.02
CA ILE A 280 -24.08 8.79 7.49
C ILE A 280 -24.35 10.13 6.77
N TYR A 281 -24.49 10.11 5.45
CA TYR A 281 -24.53 11.34 4.63
C TYR A 281 -25.88 11.69 4.04
N GLY A 282 -26.87 10.80 4.15
CA GLY A 282 -28.21 10.99 3.61
C GLY A 282 -29.00 12.11 4.28
N PRO A 283 -30.11 12.54 3.68
CA PRO A 283 -30.90 13.70 4.15
C PRO A 283 -31.50 13.53 5.57
N ASN A 284 -31.56 12.30 6.07
CA ASN A 284 -32.07 12.01 7.41
C ASN A 284 -30.95 11.72 8.45
N SER A 285 -29.70 11.92 8.07
CA SER A 285 -28.56 11.73 8.99
C SER A 285 -28.44 12.95 9.91
N CYS A 286 -28.63 12.73 11.21
CA CYS A 286 -28.21 13.70 12.23
C CYS A 286 -26.70 13.49 12.47
N ILE A 287 -25.85 14.11 11.69
CA ILE A 287 -24.43 14.26 12.04
C ILE A 287 -24.37 15.45 13.01
N ILE A 288 -24.18 15.16 14.28
CA ILE A 288 -23.72 16.17 15.24
C ILE A 288 -22.21 16.29 14.96
N LEU A 289 -21.84 17.38 14.29
CA LEU A 289 -20.45 17.80 14.12
C LEU A 289 -19.89 18.30 15.44
#